data_1875f8f5bd30caafbf508755551c62c0
#
_entry.id   1875f8f5bd30caafbf508755551c62c0
#
_cell.length_a   1.000
_cell.length_b   1.000
_cell.length_c   1.000
_cell.angle_alpha   90.00
_cell.angle_beta   90.00
_cell.angle_gamma   90.00
#
_symmetry.space_group_name_H-M   'P 1'
#
loop_
_entity.id
_entity.type
_entity.pdbx_description
1 polymer ?
#
loop_
_entity_poly.entity_id
_entity_poly.type
_entity_poly.pdbx_seq_one_letter_code
_entity_poly.pdbx_strand_id
1 'polypeptide(L)'
;MEGENILRRNHGGASLVHDKVIELSLHDRSAINPEAKANIAVAAAALLRDNDSMGMTSGSTVEAFVRQIQSKGPMKVVTPSIKLGVLLSEKMEVDLRILGGRIVPESMSTRDEYAIQGLRNVRCSKLFFSCDGFSIEDGVTSAFVEEAYLTENMMNVAQQRILLADSSKIGKCGFGRICGIEDVDTLITDSGISPSL
;
A
#
# COMPACT_ATOMS: atom_id res chain seq x y z
N MET A 1 -14.24 -1.69 -29.13
CA MET A 1 -14.43 -2.35 -27.82
C MET A 1 -13.62 -3.64 -27.89
N GLU A 2 -12.35 -3.57 -27.49
CA GLU A 2 -11.45 -4.72 -27.42
C GLU A 2 -11.79 -5.48 -26.15
N GLY A 3 -12.17 -6.77 -26.31
CA GLY A 3 -12.50 -7.64 -25.20
C GLY A 3 -11.24 -7.97 -24.40
N GLU A 4 -11.29 -7.75 -23.10
CA GLU A 4 -10.27 -8.18 -22.15
C GLU A 4 -10.11 -9.70 -22.26
N ASN A 5 -8.93 -10.16 -22.68
CA ASN A 5 -8.57 -11.57 -22.74
C ASN A 5 -8.34 -12.10 -21.32
N ILE A 6 -9.41 -12.45 -20.63
CA ILE A 6 -9.37 -13.00 -19.27
C ILE A 6 -8.86 -14.45 -19.24
N LEU A 7 -8.92 -15.16 -20.37
CA LEU A 7 -8.54 -16.57 -20.48
C LEU A 7 -7.59 -16.81 -21.66
N ARG A 8 -6.48 -17.46 -21.38
CA ARG A 8 -5.57 -17.99 -22.42
C ARG A 8 -5.86 -19.49 -22.64
N ARG A 9 -6.19 -19.86 -23.86
CA ARG A 9 -6.43 -21.26 -24.23
C ARG A 9 -5.10 -22.01 -24.35
N ASN A 10 -4.93 -23.07 -23.56
CA ASN A 10 -3.80 -23.98 -23.62
C ASN A 10 -4.23 -25.35 -24.19
N HIS A 11 -3.27 -26.18 -24.64
CA HIS A 11 -3.57 -27.57 -25.04
C HIS A 11 -4.05 -28.33 -23.82
N GLY A 12 -5.41 -28.50 -23.69
CA GLY A 12 -6.04 -29.25 -22.61
C GLY A 12 -6.83 -28.42 -21.60
N GLY A 13 -6.99 -27.09 -21.77
CA GLY A 13 -7.75 -26.23 -20.88
C GLY A 13 -7.60 -24.73 -21.16
N ALA A 14 -8.15 -23.94 -20.29
CA ALA A 14 -7.95 -22.49 -20.26
C ALA A 14 -7.35 -22.08 -18.91
N SER A 15 -6.32 -21.26 -18.93
CA SER A 15 -5.75 -20.63 -17.73
C SER A 15 -6.18 -19.18 -17.66
N LEU A 16 -6.48 -18.70 -16.44
CA LEU A 16 -6.62 -17.28 -16.17
C LEU A 16 -5.31 -16.57 -16.54
N VAL A 17 -5.41 -15.56 -17.38
CA VAL A 17 -4.30 -14.63 -17.58
C VAL A 17 -4.34 -13.71 -16.37
N HIS A 18 -3.47 -13.94 -15.38
CA HIS A 18 -3.19 -12.93 -14.39
C HIS A 18 -2.66 -11.70 -15.14
N ASP A 19 -3.40 -10.61 -15.11
CA ASP A 19 -2.93 -9.35 -15.66
C ASP A 19 -1.62 -9.00 -14.95
N LYS A 20 -0.53 -8.98 -15.73
CA LYS A 20 0.75 -8.55 -15.19
C LYS A 20 0.59 -7.12 -14.69
N VAL A 21 0.95 -6.92 -13.45
CA VAL A 21 1.04 -5.56 -12.89
C VAL A 21 2.03 -4.76 -13.72
N ILE A 22 1.52 -3.75 -14.45
CA ILE A 22 2.35 -2.84 -15.22
C ILE A 22 2.91 -1.80 -14.24
N GLU A 23 4.21 -1.53 -14.35
CA GLU A 23 4.85 -0.46 -13.62
C GLU A 23 4.30 0.90 -14.08
N LEU A 24 3.50 1.52 -13.24
CA LEU A 24 2.99 2.87 -13.44
C LEU A 24 3.64 3.80 -12.43
N SER A 25 3.96 5.03 -12.85
CA SER A 25 4.42 6.04 -11.91
C SER A 25 3.38 6.33 -10.82
N LEU A 26 3.81 6.84 -9.68
CA LEU A 26 2.88 7.23 -8.60
C LEU A 26 1.87 8.27 -9.10
N HIS A 27 2.29 9.16 -10.02
CA HIS A 27 1.42 10.14 -10.64
C HIS A 27 0.30 9.48 -11.45
N ASP A 28 0.64 8.54 -12.34
CA ASP A 28 -0.34 7.83 -13.16
C ASP A 28 -1.28 6.99 -12.30
N ARG A 29 -0.74 6.29 -11.30
CA ARG A 29 -1.54 5.54 -10.32
C ARG A 29 -2.53 6.43 -9.57
N SER A 30 -2.19 7.68 -9.29
CA SER A 30 -3.09 8.62 -8.60
C SER A 30 -4.32 8.98 -9.44
N ALA A 31 -4.20 8.96 -10.76
CA ALA A 31 -5.30 9.26 -11.69
C ALA A 31 -6.28 8.08 -11.88
N ILE A 32 -5.88 6.85 -11.52
CA ILE A 32 -6.72 5.65 -11.64
C ILE A 32 -7.61 5.53 -10.42
N ASN A 33 -8.92 5.34 -10.60
CA ASN A 33 -9.94 5.13 -9.56
C ASN A 33 -9.85 6.17 -8.42
N PRO A 34 -9.80 7.48 -8.70
CA PRO A 34 -9.59 8.50 -7.67
C PRO A 34 -10.72 8.56 -6.64
N GLU A 35 -11.96 8.30 -7.04
CA GLU A 35 -13.13 8.27 -6.16
C GLU A 35 -13.05 7.09 -5.18
N ALA A 36 -12.73 5.89 -5.65
CA ALA A 36 -12.54 4.73 -4.79
C ALA A 36 -11.45 4.99 -3.74
N LYS A 37 -10.31 5.55 -4.15
CA LYS A 37 -9.23 5.91 -3.23
C LYS A 37 -9.64 6.99 -2.22
N ALA A 38 -10.46 7.95 -2.62
CA ALA A 38 -10.97 8.97 -1.70
C ALA A 38 -11.88 8.35 -0.63
N ASN A 39 -12.75 7.42 -1.00
CA ASN A 39 -13.63 6.70 -0.08
C ASN A 39 -12.83 5.82 0.89
N ILE A 40 -11.85 5.06 0.38
CA ILE A 40 -10.91 4.26 1.18
C ILE A 40 -10.15 5.17 2.16
N ALA A 41 -9.69 6.33 1.70
CA ALA A 41 -8.96 7.28 2.52
C ALA A 41 -9.78 7.83 3.68
N VAL A 42 -11.06 8.14 3.47
CA VAL A 42 -12.00 8.58 4.53
C VAL A 42 -12.20 7.48 5.55
N ALA A 43 -12.44 6.24 5.12
CA ALA A 43 -12.60 5.10 6.01
C ALA A 43 -11.32 4.81 6.81
N ALA A 44 -10.15 4.92 6.19
CA ALA A 44 -8.87 4.77 6.87
C ALA A 44 -8.63 5.87 7.92
N ALA A 45 -8.98 7.12 7.62
CA ALA A 45 -8.84 8.23 8.54
C ALA A 45 -9.72 8.08 9.80
N ALA A 46 -10.87 7.41 9.69
CA ALA A 46 -11.74 7.11 10.83
C ALA A 46 -11.13 6.10 11.83
N LEU A 47 -10.12 5.33 11.41
CA LEU A 47 -9.41 4.38 12.30
C LEU A 47 -8.31 5.05 13.14
N LEU A 48 -8.00 6.32 12.90
CA LEU A 48 -6.97 7.03 13.65
C LEU A 48 -7.44 7.39 15.06
N ARG A 49 -6.52 7.22 16.00
CA ARG A 49 -6.71 7.58 17.41
C ARG A 49 -5.61 8.56 17.84
N ASP A 50 -5.88 9.30 18.90
CA ASP A 50 -4.87 10.18 19.50
C ASP A 50 -3.64 9.37 19.94
N ASN A 51 -2.45 9.94 19.72
CA ASN A 51 -1.16 9.33 20.02
C ASN A 51 -0.82 8.05 19.21
N ASP A 52 -1.49 7.77 18.10
CA ASP A 52 -1.07 6.67 17.21
C ASP A 52 0.37 6.88 16.72
N SER A 53 1.12 5.78 16.68
CA SER A 53 2.38 5.68 15.98
C SER A 53 2.17 4.85 14.71
N MET A 54 2.48 5.43 13.55
CA MET A 54 2.09 4.88 12.27
C MET A 54 3.28 4.57 11.37
N GLY A 55 3.26 3.39 10.77
CA GLY A 55 3.98 3.11 9.54
C GLY A 55 3.09 3.45 8.33
N MET A 56 3.67 4.05 7.30
CA MET A 56 2.95 4.32 6.05
C MET A 56 3.86 3.98 4.87
N THR A 57 3.46 3.07 3.99
CA THR A 57 4.23 2.78 2.77
C THR A 57 4.02 3.86 1.71
N SER A 58 4.77 3.81 0.62
CA SER A 58 4.45 4.57 -0.59
C SER A 58 3.20 4.01 -1.25
N GLY A 59 2.49 4.84 -2.01
CA GLY A 59 1.34 4.43 -2.81
C GLY A 59 0.29 5.52 -2.94
N SER A 60 -0.41 5.54 -4.09
CA SER A 60 -1.43 6.56 -4.37
C SER A 60 -2.65 6.50 -3.44
N THR A 61 -3.01 5.31 -2.96
CA THR A 61 -4.11 5.16 -1.99
C THR A 61 -3.68 5.63 -0.59
N VAL A 62 -2.44 5.34 -0.18
CA VAL A 62 -1.87 5.85 1.08
C VAL A 62 -1.70 7.38 1.01
N GLU A 63 -1.33 7.92 -0.15
CA GLU A 63 -1.29 9.38 -0.35
C GLU A 63 -2.67 10.00 -0.19
N ALA A 64 -3.71 9.40 -0.79
CA ALA A 64 -5.08 9.87 -0.63
C ALA A 64 -5.49 9.85 0.86
N PHE A 65 -5.13 8.81 1.60
CA PHE A 65 -5.36 8.72 3.04
C PHE A 65 -4.67 9.85 3.81
N VAL A 66 -3.39 10.11 3.56
CA VAL A 66 -2.64 11.20 4.22
C VAL A 66 -3.31 12.55 3.98
N ARG A 67 -3.88 12.76 2.80
CA ARG A 67 -4.61 14.01 2.48
C ARG A 67 -5.89 14.18 3.31
N GLN A 68 -6.51 13.10 3.78
CA GLN A 68 -7.71 13.11 4.62
C GLN A 68 -7.41 13.24 6.11
N ILE A 69 -6.16 13.01 6.53
CA ILE A 69 -5.82 13.13 7.94
C ILE A 69 -6.07 14.57 8.41
N GLN A 70 -6.93 14.70 9.41
CA GLN A 70 -7.10 15.91 10.19
C GLN A 70 -6.40 15.72 11.53
N SER A 71 -5.43 16.59 11.84
CA SER A 71 -4.64 16.47 13.06
C SER A 71 -5.53 16.51 14.30
N LYS A 72 -5.39 15.51 15.16
CA LYS A 72 -6.01 15.44 16.48
C LYS A 72 -4.97 15.53 17.61
N GLY A 73 -3.77 15.99 17.31
CA GLY A 73 -2.65 16.06 18.23
C GLY A 73 -1.34 15.54 17.63
N PRO A 74 -0.26 15.47 18.42
CA PRO A 74 1.04 15.01 17.93
C PRO A 74 0.96 13.56 17.49
N MET A 75 1.43 13.28 16.28
CA MET A 75 1.49 11.95 15.69
C MET A 75 2.94 11.55 15.49
N LYS A 76 3.21 10.22 15.51
CA LYS A 76 4.51 9.67 15.12
C LYS A 76 4.35 8.88 13.83
N VAL A 77 5.16 9.20 12.84
CA VAL A 77 5.08 8.53 11.53
C VAL A 77 6.45 8.08 11.07
N VAL A 78 6.53 6.86 10.56
CA VAL A 78 7.68 6.35 9.81
C VAL A 78 7.24 5.97 8.40
N THR A 79 7.97 6.42 7.39
CA THR A 79 7.63 6.15 5.99
C THR A 79 8.87 6.12 5.10
N PRO A 80 8.94 5.27 4.07
CA PRO A 80 9.92 5.38 3.01
C PRO A 80 9.56 6.45 1.96
N SER A 81 8.34 6.98 1.99
CA SER A 81 7.84 7.90 0.96
C SER A 81 8.24 9.33 1.24
N ILE A 82 9.09 9.89 0.37
CA ILE A 82 9.49 11.30 0.41
C ILE A 82 8.26 12.19 0.21
N LYS A 83 7.37 11.81 -0.71
CA LYS A 83 6.16 12.57 -0.99
C LYS A 83 5.24 12.65 0.23
N LEU A 84 5.03 11.55 0.94
CA LEU A 84 4.25 11.56 2.18
C LEU A 84 4.94 12.36 3.26
N GLY A 85 6.28 12.29 3.33
CA GLY A 85 7.06 13.09 4.26
C GLY A 85 6.81 14.59 4.11
N VAL A 86 6.85 15.09 2.88
CA VAL A 86 6.56 16.49 2.58
C VAL A 86 5.10 16.83 2.96
N LEU A 87 4.13 16.04 2.50
CA LEU A 87 2.72 16.28 2.79
C LEU A 87 2.41 16.32 4.30
N LEU A 88 3.00 15.44 5.07
CA LEU A 88 2.80 15.37 6.52
C LEU A 88 3.42 16.57 7.23
N SER A 89 4.65 16.96 6.84
CA SER A 89 5.35 18.09 7.45
C SER A 89 4.65 19.44 7.22
N GLU A 90 3.92 19.58 6.12
CA GLU A 90 3.15 20.79 5.81
C GLU A 90 1.79 20.85 6.54
N LYS A 91 1.24 19.72 6.92
CA LYS A 91 -0.15 19.64 7.41
C LYS A 91 -0.30 19.62 8.93
N MET A 92 0.69 19.12 9.66
CA MET A 92 0.49 18.80 11.06
C MET A 92 1.78 18.81 11.87
N GLU A 93 1.61 18.90 13.18
CA GLU A 93 2.69 18.61 14.12
C GLU A 93 2.93 17.09 14.16
N VAL A 94 4.03 16.64 13.60
CA VAL A 94 4.37 15.22 13.43
C VAL A 94 5.84 14.96 13.79
N ASP A 95 6.07 13.94 14.62
CA ASP A 95 7.41 13.34 14.76
C ASP A 95 7.58 12.38 13.57
N LEU A 96 8.20 12.88 12.51
CA LEU A 96 8.30 12.22 11.22
C LEU A 96 9.69 11.63 11.01
N ARG A 97 9.74 10.34 10.68
CA ARG A 97 10.94 9.63 10.26
C ARG A 97 10.83 9.18 8.82
N ILE A 98 11.73 9.65 7.97
CA ILE A 98 11.90 9.12 6.62
C ILE A 98 12.93 8.00 6.68
N LEU A 99 12.56 6.81 6.21
CA LEU A 99 13.49 5.71 6.03
C LEU A 99 14.50 6.09 4.94
N GLY A 100 15.78 5.97 5.25
CA GLY A 100 16.86 6.28 4.33
C GLY A 100 16.95 5.30 3.16
N GLY A 101 18.02 5.46 2.33
CA GLY A 101 18.32 4.53 1.25
C GLY A 101 18.24 5.13 -0.15
N ARG A 102 18.30 4.27 -1.17
CA ARG A 102 18.22 4.65 -2.58
C ARG A 102 16.81 5.11 -2.94
N ILE A 103 16.72 6.27 -3.56
CA ILE A 103 15.44 6.82 -4.03
C ILE A 103 15.04 6.14 -5.34
N VAL A 104 13.77 5.76 -5.43
CA VAL A 104 13.12 5.30 -6.65
C VAL A 104 12.20 6.43 -7.13
N PRO A 105 12.54 7.10 -8.26
CA PRO A 105 11.82 8.28 -8.73
C PRO A 105 10.34 8.01 -9.03
N GLU A 106 10.02 6.84 -9.59
CA GLU A 106 8.67 6.47 -10.03
C GLU A 106 7.68 6.39 -8.87
N SER A 107 8.15 5.98 -7.69
CA SER A 107 7.35 5.90 -6.46
C SER A 107 7.64 7.03 -5.46
N MET A 108 8.63 7.89 -5.74
CA MET A 108 9.10 8.92 -4.81
C MET A 108 9.33 8.36 -3.41
N SER A 109 9.98 7.18 -3.33
CA SER A 109 10.25 6.48 -2.08
C SER A 109 11.66 5.90 -2.06
N THR A 110 12.14 5.61 -0.85
CA THR A 110 13.40 4.92 -0.64
C THR A 110 13.17 3.41 -0.58
N ARG A 111 14.18 2.67 -1.04
CA ARG A 111 14.24 1.20 -0.94
C ARG A 111 15.69 0.82 -0.67
N ASP A 112 15.93 -0.25 -0.08
CA ASP A 112 17.14 -1.03 0.15
C ASP A 112 17.35 -1.38 1.62
N GLU A 113 18.50 -1.97 1.92
CA GLU A 113 18.89 -2.39 3.27
C GLU A 113 18.94 -1.22 4.27
N TYR A 114 19.30 -0.01 3.83
CA TYR A 114 19.32 1.17 4.71
C TYR A 114 17.91 1.56 5.18
N ALA A 115 16.91 1.42 4.31
CA ALA A 115 15.52 1.64 4.70
C ALA A 115 15.09 0.64 5.77
N ILE A 116 15.44 -0.64 5.61
CA ILE A 116 15.14 -1.71 6.56
C ILE A 116 15.87 -1.50 7.89
N GLN A 117 17.14 -1.13 7.86
CA GLN A 117 17.90 -0.83 9.07
C GLN A 117 17.28 0.33 9.88
N GLY A 118 16.64 1.29 9.21
CA GLY A 118 15.90 2.37 9.86
C GLY A 118 14.75 1.91 10.75
N LEU A 119 14.26 0.67 10.56
CA LEU A 119 13.17 0.08 11.34
C LEU A 119 13.61 -0.59 12.65
N ARG A 120 14.90 -0.83 12.88
CA ARG A 120 15.41 -1.64 14.02
C ARG A 120 14.88 -1.24 15.39
N ASN A 121 14.66 0.05 15.62
CA ASN A 121 14.20 0.60 16.90
C ASN A 121 12.82 1.24 16.79
N VAL A 122 12.04 0.85 15.77
CA VAL A 122 10.69 1.36 15.53
C VAL A 122 9.66 0.34 16.02
N ARG A 123 8.57 0.85 16.60
CA ARG A 123 7.33 0.12 16.84
C ARG A 123 6.17 1.03 16.49
N CYS A 124 5.24 0.52 15.72
CA CYS A 124 4.04 1.24 15.30
C CYS A 124 2.78 0.59 15.88
N SER A 125 1.80 1.39 16.27
CA SER A 125 0.47 0.88 16.59
C SER A 125 -0.25 0.40 15.34
N LYS A 126 -0.05 1.09 14.22
CA LYS A 126 -0.68 0.78 12.93
C LYS A 126 0.30 0.89 11.77
N LEU A 127 0.16 0.02 10.79
CA LEU A 127 0.74 0.17 9.47
C LEU A 127 -0.39 0.36 8.45
N PHE A 128 -0.35 1.44 7.69
CA PHE A 128 -1.17 1.63 6.49
C PHE A 128 -0.31 1.35 5.26
N PHE A 129 -0.70 0.36 4.49
CA PHE A 129 0.06 -0.05 3.31
C PHE A 129 -0.85 -0.30 2.12
N SER A 130 -0.30 -0.27 0.92
CA SER A 130 -1.00 -0.60 -0.31
C SER A 130 -0.25 -1.69 -1.07
N CYS A 131 -0.88 -2.20 -2.13
CA CYS A 131 -0.33 -3.27 -2.96
C CYS A 131 -0.58 -2.98 -4.44
N ASP A 132 0.04 -3.78 -5.29
CA ASP A 132 -0.23 -3.79 -6.73
C ASP A 132 -1.23 -4.88 -7.12
N GLY A 133 -1.37 -5.91 -6.29
CA GLY A 133 -2.37 -6.95 -6.45
C GLY A 133 -2.52 -7.78 -5.18
N PHE A 134 -3.68 -8.44 -5.04
CA PHE A 134 -3.91 -9.40 -3.97
C PHE A 134 -4.96 -10.45 -4.34
N SER A 135 -4.79 -11.65 -3.83
CA SER A 135 -5.72 -12.76 -3.93
C SER A 135 -5.62 -13.66 -2.69
N ILE A 136 -6.52 -14.63 -2.56
CA ILE A 136 -6.44 -15.63 -1.49
C ILE A 136 -5.23 -16.55 -1.72
N GLU A 137 -4.96 -16.89 -2.98
CA GLU A 137 -3.91 -17.84 -3.37
C GLU A 137 -2.51 -17.22 -3.30
N ASP A 138 -2.35 -16.02 -3.87
CA ASP A 138 -1.04 -15.36 -3.99
C ASP A 138 -0.70 -14.50 -2.78
N GLY A 139 -1.71 -14.15 -1.96
CA GLY A 139 -1.58 -13.16 -0.89
C GLY A 139 -1.53 -11.74 -1.43
N VAL A 140 -0.86 -10.86 -0.71
CA VAL A 140 -0.66 -9.45 -1.05
C VAL A 140 0.68 -9.28 -1.76
N THR A 141 0.69 -8.59 -2.91
CA THR A 141 1.86 -8.54 -3.80
C THR A 141 2.17 -7.13 -4.27
N SER A 142 3.45 -6.89 -4.60
CA SER A 142 3.97 -5.68 -5.24
C SER A 142 4.64 -6.04 -6.58
N ALA A 143 4.74 -5.07 -7.48
CA ALA A 143 5.49 -5.22 -8.72
C ALA A 143 6.99 -5.47 -8.48
N PHE A 144 7.53 -5.02 -7.35
CA PHE A 144 8.95 -5.08 -7.01
C PHE A 144 9.22 -5.87 -5.73
N VAL A 145 10.22 -6.74 -5.80
CA VAL A 145 10.66 -7.55 -4.65
C VAL A 145 11.19 -6.69 -3.52
N GLU A 146 11.95 -5.62 -3.84
CA GLU A 146 12.52 -4.72 -2.81
C GLU A 146 11.43 -3.95 -2.07
N GLU A 147 10.35 -3.56 -2.75
CA GLU A 147 9.19 -2.90 -2.13
C GLU A 147 8.41 -3.88 -1.26
N ALA A 148 8.20 -5.10 -1.75
CA ALA A 148 7.56 -6.16 -1.00
C ALA A 148 8.33 -6.47 0.27
N TYR A 149 9.65 -6.65 0.18
CA TYR A 149 10.52 -6.95 1.31
C TYR A 149 10.56 -5.81 2.35
N LEU A 150 10.61 -4.55 1.91
CA LEU A 150 10.53 -3.41 2.82
C LEU A 150 9.16 -3.36 3.53
N THR A 151 8.07 -3.59 2.79
CA THR A 151 6.71 -3.60 3.36
C THR A 151 6.53 -4.71 4.39
N GLU A 152 7.02 -5.92 4.11
CA GLU A 152 7.05 -7.04 5.07
C GLU A 152 7.80 -6.64 6.36
N ASN A 153 8.96 -6.01 6.26
CA ASN A 153 9.70 -5.54 7.43
C ASN A 153 8.94 -4.44 8.20
N MET A 154 8.19 -3.58 7.51
CA MET A 154 7.31 -2.61 8.16
C MET A 154 6.13 -3.29 8.87
N MET A 155 5.58 -4.38 8.32
CA MET A 155 4.54 -5.19 8.97
C MET A 155 5.05 -5.81 10.28
N ASN A 156 6.30 -6.26 10.31
CA ASN A 156 6.93 -6.89 11.49
C ASN A 156 7.11 -5.93 12.68
N VAL A 157 7.11 -4.62 12.45
CA VAL A 157 7.23 -3.62 13.52
C VAL A 157 5.89 -2.98 13.89
N ALA A 158 4.78 -3.37 13.25
CA ALA A 158 3.44 -2.86 13.48
C ALA A 158 2.58 -3.84 14.28
N GLN A 159 1.69 -3.31 15.13
CA GLN A 159 0.72 -4.11 15.87
C GLN A 159 -0.54 -4.41 15.07
N GLN A 160 -0.96 -3.49 14.21
CA GLN A 160 -2.12 -3.64 13.33
C GLN A 160 -1.72 -3.31 11.89
N ARG A 161 -2.06 -4.18 10.95
CA ARG A 161 -1.70 -4.13 9.54
C ARG A 161 -2.95 -3.86 8.71
N ILE A 162 -3.03 -2.66 8.13
CA ILE A 162 -4.22 -2.16 7.45
C ILE A 162 -3.87 -1.98 5.97
N LEU A 163 -4.43 -2.85 5.13
CA LEU A 163 -4.27 -2.79 3.67
C LEU A 163 -5.29 -1.84 3.08
N LEU A 164 -4.81 -0.87 2.30
CA LEU A 164 -5.62 0.09 1.55
C LEU A 164 -5.51 -0.24 0.05
N ALA A 165 -6.54 -0.87 -0.51
CA ALA A 165 -6.52 -1.29 -1.90
C ALA A 165 -7.91 -1.17 -2.53
N ASP A 166 -8.01 -0.56 -3.71
CA ASP A 166 -9.26 -0.56 -4.46
C ASP A 166 -9.51 -1.92 -5.13
N SER A 167 -10.78 -2.21 -5.45
CA SER A 167 -11.22 -3.50 -5.97
C SER A 167 -10.53 -3.92 -7.28
N SER A 168 -9.95 -2.98 -8.04
CA SER A 168 -9.20 -3.30 -9.24
C SER A 168 -7.89 -4.04 -8.99
N LYS A 169 -7.47 -4.16 -7.73
CA LYS A 169 -6.28 -4.91 -7.31
C LYS A 169 -6.54 -6.39 -7.03
N ILE A 170 -7.81 -6.77 -6.90
CA ILE A 170 -8.23 -8.13 -6.64
C ILE A 170 -7.92 -9.02 -7.85
N GLY A 171 -7.37 -10.20 -7.60
CA GLY A 171 -7.00 -11.17 -8.63
C GLY A 171 -5.78 -10.79 -9.46
N LYS A 172 -5.12 -9.66 -9.17
CA LYS A 172 -3.84 -9.29 -9.77
C LYS A 172 -2.70 -9.81 -8.91
N CYS A 173 -1.60 -10.21 -9.57
CA CYS A 173 -0.41 -10.70 -8.90
C CYS A 173 0.82 -9.94 -9.39
N GLY A 174 1.54 -9.30 -8.45
CA GLY A 174 2.85 -8.70 -8.68
C GLY A 174 3.97 -9.71 -8.52
N PHE A 175 5.19 -9.36 -8.89
CA PHE A 175 6.34 -10.25 -8.85
C PHE A 175 6.86 -10.48 -7.42
N GLY A 176 6.75 -9.49 -6.54
CA GLY A 176 7.19 -9.56 -5.14
C GLY A 176 6.02 -9.86 -4.21
N ARG A 177 6.08 -10.94 -3.42
CA ARG A 177 5.11 -11.23 -2.37
C ARG A 177 5.43 -10.44 -1.13
N ILE A 178 4.42 -9.73 -0.58
CA ILE A 178 4.52 -9.00 0.67
C ILE A 178 4.18 -9.92 1.85
N CYS A 179 3.00 -10.55 1.81
CA CYS A 179 2.50 -11.41 2.90
C CYS A 179 1.36 -12.31 2.42
N GLY A 180 0.92 -13.23 3.27
CA GLY A 180 -0.36 -13.91 3.08
C GLY A 180 -1.54 -12.97 3.35
N ILE A 181 -2.72 -13.29 2.82
CA ILE A 181 -3.91 -12.48 3.11
C ILE A 181 -4.30 -12.57 4.60
N GLU A 182 -4.00 -13.69 5.23
CA GLU A 182 -4.21 -13.96 6.66
C GLU A 182 -3.37 -13.07 7.59
N ASP A 183 -2.29 -12.49 7.08
CA ASP A 183 -1.43 -11.57 7.82
C ASP A 183 -1.98 -10.13 7.86
N VAL A 184 -3.06 -9.85 7.13
CA VAL A 184 -3.73 -8.55 7.06
C VAL A 184 -4.83 -8.48 8.11
N ASP A 185 -4.71 -7.58 9.09
CA ASP A 185 -5.72 -7.44 10.15
C ASP A 185 -6.99 -6.71 9.66
N THR A 186 -6.84 -5.82 8.67
CA THR A 186 -7.96 -5.05 8.12
C THR A 186 -7.70 -4.73 6.65
N LEU A 187 -8.65 -5.04 5.79
CA LEU A 187 -8.70 -4.56 4.41
C LEU A 187 -9.73 -3.45 4.30
N ILE A 188 -9.33 -2.29 3.76
CA ILE A 188 -10.23 -1.21 3.39
C ILE A 188 -10.26 -1.13 1.86
N THR A 189 -11.42 -1.36 1.29
CA THR A 189 -11.65 -1.39 -0.16
C THR A 189 -12.96 -0.68 -0.51
N ASP A 190 -13.22 -0.51 -1.80
CA ASP A 190 -14.48 0.02 -2.33
C ASP A 190 -15.51 -1.09 -2.58
N SER A 191 -16.74 -0.69 -2.92
CA SER A 191 -17.87 -1.60 -3.14
C SER A 191 -17.77 -2.45 -4.42
N GLY A 192 -16.71 -2.31 -5.21
CA GLY A 192 -16.47 -3.13 -6.41
C GLY A 192 -16.03 -4.56 -6.10
N ILE A 193 -15.81 -4.91 -4.83
CA ILE A 193 -15.49 -6.27 -4.41
C ILE A 193 -16.71 -7.18 -4.57
N SER A 194 -16.52 -8.37 -5.17
CA SER A 194 -17.59 -9.35 -5.26
C SER A 194 -17.89 -9.99 -3.90
N PRO A 195 -19.17 -10.17 -3.50
CA PRO A 195 -19.53 -10.88 -2.27
C PRO A 195 -19.08 -12.35 -2.21
N SER A 196 -18.58 -12.88 -3.31
CA SER A 196 -18.09 -14.26 -3.41
C SER A 196 -16.58 -14.41 -3.15
N LEU A 197 -15.93 -13.36 -2.68
CA LEU A 197 -14.52 -13.35 -2.26
C LEU A 197 -14.39 -13.39 -0.75
#